data_4ca465fdc6dcc9d2939f4a8397640b35
#
_entry.id   4ca465fdc6dcc9d2939f4a8397640b35
#
_cell.length_a   1.000
_cell.length_b   1.000
_cell.length_c   1.000
_cell.angle_alpha   90.00
_cell.angle_beta   90.00
_cell.angle_gamma   90.00
#
_symmetry.space_group_name_H-M   'P 1'
#
loop_
_entity.id
_entity.type
_entity.pdbx_description
1 polymer ?
#
loop_
_entity_poly.entity_id
_entity_poly.type
_entity_poly.pdbx_seq_one_letter_code
_entity_poly.pdbx_strand_id
1 'polypeptide(L)'
;MTEFNARLCGWYTGELGGEAFFDAMAAEAGNDAEASKWRVLAQLERRMGERLATALTARGVQLPEPRERPTSLLEQAATLAGKGWLGIMTDLEAPIARFVAQIRDEAAQAPDDARAIAAEYLAHEEALLDFLAAELAGEGTRSTAAADALLEAWR
;
A
#
# COMPACT_ATOMS: atom_id res chain seq x y z
N MET A 1 -8.67 24.21 -1.14
CA MET A 1 -8.20 22.93 -0.56
C MET A 1 -6.89 23.18 0.19
N THR A 2 -6.78 22.69 1.42
CA THR A 2 -5.54 22.83 2.19
C THR A 2 -4.42 21.97 1.59
N GLU A 3 -3.16 22.31 1.88
CA GLU A 3 -2.01 21.52 1.44
C GLU A 3 -2.11 20.06 1.94
N PHE A 4 -2.53 19.85 3.19
CA PHE A 4 -2.65 18.50 3.75
C PHE A 4 -3.81 17.71 3.12
N ASN A 5 -4.92 18.35 2.75
CA ASN A 5 -5.98 17.69 1.99
C ASN A 5 -5.50 17.24 0.59
N ALA A 6 -4.66 18.04 -0.06
CA ALA A 6 -4.04 17.65 -1.33
C ALA A 6 -3.13 16.42 -1.15
N ARG A 7 -2.41 16.35 -0.03
CA ARG A 7 -1.59 15.19 0.35
C ARG A 7 -2.44 13.94 0.58
N LEU A 8 -3.54 14.05 1.34
CA LEU A 8 -4.49 12.94 1.52
C LEU A 8 -5.09 12.45 0.19
N CYS A 9 -5.39 13.36 -0.74
CA CYS A 9 -5.81 12.98 -2.09
C CYS A 9 -4.73 12.20 -2.85
N GLY A 10 -3.46 12.59 -2.70
CA GLY A 10 -2.33 11.87 -3.27
C GLY A 10 -2.20 10.47 -2.69
N TRP A 11 -2.29 10.32 -1.38
CA TRP A 11 -2.30 9.02 -0.71
C TRP A 11 -3.45 8.14 -1.19
N TYR A 12 -4.68 8.66 -1.21
CA TYR A 12 -5.85 7.94 -1.74
C TYR A 12 -5.63 7.44 -3.17
N THR A 13 -5.11 8.27 -4.05
CA THR A 13 -4.81 7.88 -5.43
C THR A 13 -3.71 6.80 -5.48
N GLY A 14 -2.73 6.90 -4.58
CA GLY A 14 -1.68 5.90 -4.40
C GLY A 14 -2.23 4.52 -4.05
N GLU A 15 -3.21 4.45 -3.12
CA GLU A 15 -3.84 3.19 -2.72
C GLU A 15 -4.58 2.52 -3.88
N LEU A 16 -5.27 3.29 -4.71
CA LEU A 16 -5.93 2.73 -5.90
C LEU A 16 -4.89 2.10 -6.85
N GLY A 17 -3.74 2.73 -6.99
CA GLY A 17 -2.62 2.19 -7.78
C GLY A 17 -1.99 0.96 -7.14
N GLY A 18 -1.78 0.98 -5.83
CA GLY A 18 -1.22 -0.13 -5.05
C GLY A 18 -2.11 -1.37 -5.10
N GLU A 19 -3.42 -1.21 -4.88
CA GLU A 19 -4.40 -2.30 -5.04
C GLU A 19 -4.29 -2.94 -6.43
N ALA A 20 -4.31 -2.12 -7.47
CA ALA A 20 -4.21 -2.62 -8.85
C ALA A 20 -2.88 -3.34 -9.12
N PHE A 21 -1.76 -2.84 -8.57
CA PHE A 21 -0.45 -3.46 -8.68
C PHE A 21 -0.41 -4.83 -7.99
N PHE A 22 -0.86 -4.93 -6.75
CA PHE A 22 -0.85 -6.19 -6.01
C PHE A 22 -1.84 -7.22 -6.58
N ASP A 23 -3.00 -6.78 -7.09
CA ASP A 23 -3.91 -7.66 -7.83
C ASP A 23 -3.23 -8.23 -9.10
N ALA A 24 -2.48 -7.40 -9.84
CA ALA A 24 -1.72 -7.84 -11.00
C ALA A 24 -0.60 -8.83 -10.61
N MET A 25 0.12 -8.57 -9.50
CA MET A 25 1.13 -9.48 -8.97
C MET A 25 0.52 -10.82 -8.55
N ALA A 26 -0.68 -10.82 -7.96
CA ALA A 26 -1.39 -12.05 -7.62
C ALA A 26 -1.75 -12.87 -8.86
N ALA A 27 -2.14 -12.22 -9.96
CA ALA A 27 -2.45 -12.87 -11.22
C ALA A 27 -1.21 -13.51 -11.89
N GLU A 28 -0.03 -12.91 -11.72
CA GLU A 28 1.26 -13.36 -12.28
C GLU A 28 2.02 -14.31 -11.34
N ALA A 29 1.50 -14.59 -10.13
CA ALA A 29 2.21 -15.36 -9.12
C ALA A 29 2.49 -16.81 -9.57
N GLY A 30 3.65 -17.33 -9.21
CA GLY A 30 4.11 -18.67 -9.60
C GLY A 30 3.40 -19.80 -8.88
N ASN A 31 2.74 -19.54 -7.77
CA ASN A 31 2.00 -20.53 -6.97
C ASN A 31 0.94 -19.85 -6.08
N ASP A 32 0.05 -20.67 -5.50
CA ASP A 32 -1.07 -20.19 -4.69
C ASP A 32 -0.65 -19.50 -3.39
N ALA A 33 0.47 -19.90 -2.79
CA ALA A 33 0.98 -19.29 -1.56
C ALA A 33 1.42 -17.84 -1.82
N GLU A 34 2.18 -17.60 -2.89
CA GLU A 34 2.59 -16.27 -3.32
C GLU A 34 1.36 -15.42 -3.72
N ALA A 35 0.45 -15.99 -4.51
CA ALA A 35 -0.79 -15.32 -4.90
C ALA A 35 -1.61 -14.89 -3.69
N SER A 36 -1.72 -15.73 -2.66
CA SER A 36 -2.45 -15.41 -1.43
C SER A 36 -1.82 -14.22 -0.69
N LYS A 37 -0.50 -14.14 -0.62
CA LYS A 37 0.21 -13.01 0.00
C LYS A 37 -0.07 -11.69 -0.74
N TRP A 38 0.02 -11.69 -2.07
CA TRP A 38 -0.32 -10.53 -2.88
C TRP A 38 -1.77 -10.08 -2.69
N ARG A 39 -2.71 -11.02 -2.56
CA ARG A 39 -4.13 -10.67 -2.29
C ARG A 39 -4.32 -10.04 -0.91
N VAL A 40 -3.57 -10.46 0.11
CA VAL A 40 -3.60 -9.80 1.42
C VAL A 40 -3.14 -8.34 1.29
N LEU A 41 -2.04 -8.09 0.57
CA LEU A 41 -1.55 -6.72 0.34
C LEU A 41 -2.54 -5.90 -0.50
N ALA A 42 -3.14 -6.46 -1.55
CA ALA A 42 -4.18 -5.78 -2.33
C ALA A 42 -5.39 -5.41 -1.47
N GLN A 43 -5.81 -6.29 -0.56
CA GLN A 43 -6.89 -6.00 0.38
C GLN A 43 -6.51 -4.90 1.37
N LEU A 44 -5.26 -4.87 1.82
CA LEU A 44 -4.74 -3.82 2.70
C LEU A 44 -4.83 -2.44 2.03
N GLU A 45 -4.37 -2.33 0.76
CA GLU A 45 -4.48 -1.11 -0.05
C GLU A 45 -5.94 -0.66 -0.19
N ARG A 46 -6.82 -1.58 -0.56
CA ARG A 46 -8.25 -1.30 -0.68
C ARG A 46 -8.84 -0.72 0.60
N ARG A 47 -8.59 -1.37 1.74
CA ARG A 47 -9.11 -0.92 3.03
C ARG A 47 -8.56 0.43 3.43
N MET A 48 -7.28 0.67 3.22
CA MET A 48 -6.69 1.99 3.49
C MET A 48 -7.28 3.06 2.57
N GLY A 49 -7.47 2.77 1.29
CA GLY A 49 -8.15 3.65 0.33
C GLY A 49 -9.57 4.01 0.78
N GLU A 50 -10.37 3.06 1.26
CA GLU A 50 -11.71 3.30 1.81
C GLU A 50 -11.67 4.23 3.05
N ARG A 51 -10.69 4.06 3.93
CA ARG A 51 -10.50 4.90 5.11
C ARG A 51 -10.09 6.32 4.73
N LEU A 52 -9.18 6.48 3.78
CA LEU A 52 -8.81 7.79 3.23
C LEU A 52 -9.99 8.47 2.55
N ALA A 53 -10.79 7.74 1.78
CA ALA A 53 -12.00 8.26 1.14
C ALA A 53 -13.00 8.79 2.19
N THR A 54 -13.20 8.04 3.28
CA THR A 54 -14.06 8.44 4.40
C THR A 54 -13.52 9.72 5.05
N ALA A 55 -12.23 9.79 5.33
CA ALA A 55 -11.59 10.96 5.94
C ALA A 55 -11.67 12.20 5.03
N LEU A 56 -11.46 12.06 3.74
CA LEU A 56 -11.57 13.13 2.75
C LEU A 56 -13.01 13.65 2.66
N THR A 57 -13.99 12.74 2.58
CA THR A 57 -15.41 13.09 2.53
C THR A 57 -15.85 13.83 3.79
N ALA A 58 -15.43 13.39 4.98
CA ALA A 58 -15.72 14.05 6.25
C ALA A 58 -15.13 15.48 6.31
N ARG A 59 -14.06 15.75 5.57
CA ARG A 59 -13.43 17.06 5.44
C ARG A 59 -14.04 17.92 4.32
N GLY A 60 -15.09 17.44 3.65
CA GLY A 60 -15.74 18.14 2.53
C GLY A 60 -14.91 18.16 1.26
N VAL A 61 -13.95 17.27 1.11
CA VAL A 61 -13.09 17.17 -0.08
C VAL A 61 -13.71 16.17 -1.06
N GLN A 62 -13.89 16.61 -2.30
CA GLN A 62 -14.30 15.72 -3.38
C GLN A 62 -13.19 14.72 -3.70
N LEU A 63 -13.54 13.44 -3.78
CA LEU A 63 -12.57 12.39 -4.13
C LEU A 63 -12.04 12.62 -5.55
N PRO A 64 -10.72 12.44 -5.76
CA PRO A 64 -10.16 12.41 -7.10
C PRO A 64 -10.83 11.31 -7.93
N GLU A 65 -11.09 11.60 -9.21
CA GLU A 65 -11.56 10.59 -10.13
C GLU A 65 -10.51 9.47 -10.28
N PRO A 66 -10.94 8.20 -10.28
CA PRO A 66 -10.04 7.10 -10.54
C PRO A 66 -9.39 7.28 -11.92
N ARG A 67 -8.07 7.33 -11.95
CA ARG A 67 -7.35 7.34 -13.24
C ARG A 67 -7.50 5.98 -13.89
N GLU A 68 -7.64 5.97 -15.22
CA GLU A 68 -7.52 4.72 -15.97
C GLU A 68 -6.20 4.03 -15.59
N ARG A 69 -6.27 2.71 -15.38
CA ARG A 69 -5.07 1.93 -15.04
C ARG A 69 -4.05 2.08 -16.17
N PRO A 70 -2.86 2.59 -15.90
CA PRO A 70 -1.86 2.67 -16.95
C PRO A 70 -1.54 1.26 -17.45
N THR A 71 -1.54 1.04 -18.75
CA THR A 71 -1.08 -0.24 -19.36
C THR A 71 0.32 -0.59 -18.85
N SER A 72 1.15 0.42 -18.58
CA SER A 72 2.48 0.29 -17.98
C SER A 72 2.49 -0.39 -16.61
N LEU A 73 1.43 -0.31 -15.80
CA LEU A 73 1.37 -0.99 -14.50
C LEU A 73 1.34 -2.52 -14.66
N LEU A 74 0.50 -3.02 -15.58
CA LEU A 74 0.42 -4.45 -15.87
C LEU A 74 1.71 -4.97 -16.50
N GLU A 75 2.34 -4.18 -17.38
CA GLU A 75 3.64 -4.50 -17.98
C GLU A 75 4.74 -4.55 -16.92
N GLN A 76 4.75 -3.61 -15.97
CA GLN A 76 5.68 -3.60 -14.84
C GLN A 76 5.49 -4.82 -13.94
N ALA A 77 4.25 -5.18 -13.62
CA ALA A 77 3.95 -6.38 -12.82
C ALA A 77 4.44 -7.65 -13.51
N ALA A 78 4.17 -7.82 -14.80
CA ALA A 78 4.63 -8.97 -15.57
C ALA A 78 6.16 -9.05 -15.65
N THR A 79 6.83 -7.93 -15.86
CA THR A 79 8.30 -7.85 -15.88
C THR A 79 8.90 -8.20 -14.52
N LEU A 80 8.33 -7.66 -13.44
CA LEU A 80 8.78 -7.91 -12.08
C LEU A 80 8.56 -9.37 -11.69
N ALA A 81 7.41 -9.95 -12.02
CA ALA A 81 7.08 -11.36 -11.75
C ALA A 81 8.10 -12.33 -12.34
N GLY A 82 8.71 -11.99 -13.48
CA GLY A 82 9.76 -12.79 -14.12
C GLY A 82 11.07 -12.91 -13.33
N LYS A 83 11.26 -12.08 -12.29
CA LYS A 83 12.50 -12.08 -11.47
C LYS A 83 12.50 -13.14 -10.35
N GLY A 84 11.39 -13.84 -10.13
CA GLY A 84 11.22 -14.76 -9.02
C GLY A 84 10.99 -14.05 -7.68
N TRP A 85 10.52 -14.80 -6.69
CA TRP A 85 10.03 -14.24 -5.42
C TRP A 85 11.03 -13.32 -4.71
N LEU A 86 12.25 -13.81 -4.44
CA LEU A 86 13.27 -13.01 -3.74
C LEU A 86 13.77 -11.83 -4.59
N GLY A 87 13.83 -11.98 -5.91
CA GLY A 87 14.16 -10.89 -6.81
C GLY A 87 13.13 -9.76 -6.77
N ILE A 88 11.84 -10.11 -6.68
CA ILE A 88 10.75 -9.15 -6.51
C ILE A 88 10.89 -8.41 -5.17
N MET A 89 11.08 -9.14 -4.07
CA MET A 89 11.24 -8.55 -2.74
C MET A 89 12.42 -7.59 -2.68
N THR A 90 13.54 -7.99 -3.26
CA THR A 90 14.76 -7.16 -3.33
C THR A 90 14.51 -5.86 -4.12
N ASP A 91 13.83 -5.93 -5.25
CA ASP A 91 13.56 -4.77 -6.09
C ASP A 91 12.56 -3.79 -5.46
N LEU A 92 11.63 -4.29 -4.65
CA LEU A 92 10.62 -3.46 -3.99
C LEU A 92 11.12 -2.82 -2.69
N GLU A 93 12.10 -3.41 -1.99
CA GLU A 93 12.48 -2.98 -0.65
C GLU A 93 12.95 -1.53 -0.60
N ALA A 94 13.92 -1.15 -1.40
CA ALA A 94 14.50 0.20 -1.34
C ALA A 94 13.51 1.32 -1.73
N PRO A 95 12.71 1.18 -2.81
CA PRO A 95 11.67 2.15 -3.12
C PRO A 95 10.62 2.30 -2.01
N ILE A 96 10.15 1.19 -1.44
CA ILE A 96 9.15 1.22 -0.37
C ILE A 96 9.74 1.79 0.91
N ALA A 97 10.97 1.44 1.28
CA ALA A 97 11.64 2.02 2.44
C ALA A 97 11.79 3.55 2.34
N ARG A 98 12.13 4.07 1.16
CA ARG A 98 12.17 5.53 0.91
C ARG A 98 10.79 6.17 1.03
N PHE A 99 9.78 5.51 0.50
CA PHE A 99 8.41 6.00 0.59
C PHE A 99 7.90 6.02 2.03
N VAL A 100 8.15 4.97 2.82
CA VAL A 100 7.82 4.93 4.26
C VAL A 100 8.50 6.08 5.01
N ALA A 101 9.77 6.36 4.73
CA ALA A 101 10.47 7.49 5.35
C ALA A 101 9.81 8.83 5.01
N GLN A 102 9.40 9.02 3.76
CA GLN A 102 8.67 10.20 3.33
C GLN A 102 7.32 10.31 4.05
N ILE A 103 6.53 9.24 4.10
CA ILE A 103 5.22 9.24 4.78
C ILE A 103 5.38 9.51 6.27
N ARG A 104 6.43 9.01 6.92
CA ARG A 104 6.72 9.31 8.33
C ARG A 104 6.91 10.81 8.57
N ASP A 105 7.67 11.47 7.70
CA ASP A 105 7.89 12.92 7.78
C ASP A 105 6.60 13.70 7.49
N GLU A 106 5.82 13.26 6.52
CA GLU A 106 4.54 13.88 6.17
C GLU A 106 3.49 13.71 7.28
N ALA A 107 3.39 12.52 7.88
CA ALA A 107 2.47 12.24 8.97
C ALA A 107 2.81 13.05 10.23
N ALA A 108 4.10 13.29 10.49
CA ALA A 108 4.54 14.14 11.60
C ALA A 108 4.07 15.61 11.46
N GLN A 109 3.77 16.04 10.25
CA GLN A 109 3.27 17.39 9.93
C GLN A 109 1.73 17.46 9.87
N ALA A 110 1.05 16.36 10.16
CA ALA A 110 -0.41 16.32 10.08
C ALA A 110 -1.07 17.29 11.08
N PRO A 111 -2.04 18.10 10.65
CA PRO A 111 -2.84 18.90 11.55
C PRO A 111 -3.67 18.01 12.49
N ASP A 112 -4.08 18.55 13.63
CA ASP A 112 -4.74 17.78 14.69
C ASP A 112 -5.95 16.97 14.19
N ASP A 113 -6.74 17.53 13.29
CA ASP A 113 -7.92 16.92 12.70
C ASP A 113 -7.62 15.83 11.64
N ALA A 114 -6.38 15.69 11.23
CA ALA A 114 -5.92 14.66 10.29
C ALA A 114 -4.90 13.68 10.91
N ARG A 115 -4.50 13.90 12.17
CA ARG A 115 -3.43 13.12 12.81
C ARG A 115 -3.77 11.63 12.89
N ALA A 116 -5.02 11.29 13.16
CA ALA A 116 -5.44 9.89 13.26
C ALA A 116 -5.30 9.15 11.93
N ILE A 117 -5.84 9.71 10.83
CA ILE A 117 -5.74 9.07 9.52
C ILE A 117 -4.29 9.04 8.99
N ALA A 118 -3.48 10.05 9.31
CA ALA A 118 -2.07 10.06 8.96
C ALA A 118 -1.27 8.96 9.68
N ALA A 119 -1.58 8.71 10.95
CA ALA A 119 -0.97 7.61 11.71
C ALA A 119 -1.38 6.24 11.16
N GLU A 120 -2.64 6.07 10.77
CA GLU A 120 -3.12 4.83 10.13
C GLU A 120 -2.44 4.59 8.79
N TYR A 121 -2.28 5.64 7.97
CA TYR A 121 -1.58 5.55 6.70
C TYR A 121 -0.11 5.16 6.88
N LEU A 122 0.58 5.77 7.83
CA LEU A 122 1.95 5.38 8.14
C LEU A 122 2.05 3.91 8.59
N ALA A 123 1.15 3.46 9.47
CA ALA A 123 1.13 2.06 9.92
C ALA A 123 0.90 1.07 8.77
N HIS A 124 0.05 1.44 7.81
CA HIS A 124 -0.19 0.69 6.58
C HIS A 124 1.09 0.54 5.75
N GLU A 125 1.79 1.63 5.49
CA GLU A 125 3.03 1.62 4.72
C GLU A 125 4.16 0.86 5.44
N GLU A 126 4.25 0.98 6.76
CA GLU A 126 5.18 0.21 7.58
C GLU A 126 4.87 -1.29 7.51
N ALA A 127 3.60 -1.70 7.43
CA ALA A 127 3.22 -3.11 7.26
C ALA A 127 3.68 -3.68 5.92
N LEU A 128 3.68 -2.90 4.84
CA LEU A 128 4.25 -3.31 3.55
C LEU A 128 5.77 -3.52 3.65
N LEU A 129 6.47 -2.61 4.32
CA LEU A 129 7.91 -2.74 4.52
C LEU A 129 8.25 -3.95 5.40
N ASP A 130 7.48 -4.20 6.46
CA ASP A 130 7.63 -5.38 7.32
C ASP A 130 7.43 -6.68 6.54
N PHE A 131 6.47 -6.71 5.61
CA PHE A 131 6.26 -7.85 4.71
C PHE A 131 7.54 -8.15 3.90
N LEU A 132 8.11 -7.14 3.26
CA LEU A 132 9.33 -7.32 2.46
C LEU A 132 10.51 -7.77 3.30
N ALA A 133 10.70 -7.15 4.47
CA ALA A 133 11.78 -7.50 5.39
C ALA A 133 11.67 -8.94 5.89
N ALA A 134 10.48 -9.41 6.23
CA ALA A 134 10.24 -10.78 6.67
C ALA A 134 10.51 -11.79 5.55
N GLU A 135 10.07 -11.52 4.34
CA GLU A 135 10.35 -12.39 3.18
C GLU A 135 11.85 -12.50 2.89
N LEU A 136 12.56 -11.36 2.90
CA LEU A 136 14.01 -11.33 2.67
C LEU A 136 14.81 -12.00 3.80
N ALA A 137 14.28 -11.99 5.03
CA ALA A 137 14.86 -12.68 6.18
C ALA A 137 14.58 -14.20 6.22
N GLY A 138 13.81 -14.72 5.28
CA GLY A 138 13.37 -16.13 5.28
C GLY A 138 12.25 -16.44 6.28
N GLU A 139 11.54 -15.42 6.75
CA GLU A 139 10.45 -15.52 7.72
C GLU A 139 9.07 -15.43 7.04
N GLY A 140 8.95 -15.96 5.82
CA GLY A 140 7.77 -15.83 4.97
C GLY A 140 6.48 -16.40 5.55
N THR A 141 6.53 -17.30 6.53
CA THR A 141 5.33 -17.82 7.20
C THR A 141 4.60 -16.78 8.04
N ARG A 142 5.27 -15.71 8.44
CA ARG A 142 4.71 -14.60 9.23
C ARG A 142 4.74 -13.25 8.51
N SER A 143 5.10 -13.23 7.24
CA SER A 143 5.33 -11.98 6.51
C SER A 143 4.10 -11.08 6.39
N THR A 144 2.89 -11.64 6.37
CA THR A 144 1.63 -10.87 6.32
C THR A 144 1.09 -10.48 7.69
N ALA A 145 1.75 -10.83 8.81
CA ALA A 145 1.19 -10.66 10.14
C ALA A 145 0.80 -9.20 10.47
N ALA A 146 1.63 -8.22 10.09
CA ALA A 146 1.33 -6.82 10.32
C ALA A 146 0.12 -6.34 9.47
N ALA A 147 0.06 -6.75 8.20
CA ALA A 147 -1.08 -6.47 7.33
C ALA A 147 -2.37 -7.10 7.85
N ASP A 148 -2.32 -8.37 8.26
CA ASP A 148 -3.48 -9.09 8.81
C ASP A 148 -3.99 -8.42 10.10
N ALA A 149 -3.09 -7.95 10.97
CA ALA A 149 -3.46 -7.23 12.19
C ALA A 149 -4.20 -5.90 11.89
N LEU A 150 -3.77 -5.14 10.89
CA LEU A 150 -4.45 -3.92 10.46
C LEU A 150 -5.82 -4.24 9.84
N LEU A 151 -5.91 -5.25 8.97
CA LEU A 151 -7.16 -5.68 8.37
C LEU A 151 -8.18 -6.14 9.43
N GLU A 152 -7.72 -6.82 10.48
CA GLU A 152 -8.57 -7.19 11.61
C GLU A 152 -9.06 -5.96 12.38
N ALA A 153 -8.18 -5.00 12.65
CA ALA A 153 -8.52 -3.76 13.37
C ALA A 153 -9.51 -2.86 12.59
N TRP A 154 -9.53 -2.99 11.26
CA TRP A 154 -10.37 -2.18 10.36
C TRP A 154 -11.66 -2.89 9.88
N ARG A 155 -12.03 -4.00 10.49
CA ARG A 155 -13.30 -4.72 10.21
C ARG A 155 -14.54 -3.95 10.62
#